data_16da8c56434ed307baef615ec8f187bb
#
_entry.id   16da8c56434ed307baef615ec8f187bb
#
_cell.length_a   1.000
_cell.length_b   1.000
_cell.length_c   1.000
_cell.angle_alpha   90.00
_cell.angle_beta   90.00
_cell.angle_gamma   90.00
#
_symmetry.space_group_name_H-M   'P 1'
#
loop_
_entity.id
_entity.type
_entity.pdbx_description
1 polymer ?
#
loop_
_entity_poly.entity_id
_entity_poly.type
_entity_poly.pdbx_seq_one_letter_code
_entity_poly.pdbx_strand_id
1 'polypeptide(L)'
;MIISEIKNKRVWENFLKECEEKTFLQSFNWGEFQKMMGNKIWRFGIFENDNLISVAFFYKIQAKRGTFLFIPHGPVIIRGRASANLSDYNPPSSLPPSAGPSDGPLSILLEKLKEIAKEEKCDFIRIAPILERNDENIKIFKNLGFRNAPIHIHPELTWELDIKPSENELLMRMRKTTRYLIRQAQKNKDIEIIKSENLKELEEFNKLYQATVDRHHFVPFSFNYLNKEFLAFKGDNQILLFLGKYKGEVISSGIFIFWQGIGFYHHGASSLKYPKIPVSYLLLWEAIREAKNRGCQKFNFWGVSSEDIKNHPWYGLTLFKMGFGGYKKEYVKTQDLPLSKKYWFTYIFEKLRRVKRGL
;
A
#
# COMPACT_ATOMS: atom_id res chain seq x y z
N MET A 1 -19.03 -19.05 -11.38
CA MET A 1 -17.89 -18.65 -10.51
C MET A 1 -18.11 -19.15 -9.09
N ILE A 2 -17.04 -19.47 -8.38
CA ILE A 2 -17.07 -20.03 -7.02
C ILE A 2 -16.12 -19.21 -6.15
N ILE A 3 -16.46 -18.99 -4.87
CA ILE A 3 -15.60 -18.30 -3.90
C ILE A 3 -15.13 -19.29 -2.83
N SER A 4 -13.82 -19.32 -2.56
CA SER A 4 -13.20 -20.23 -1.59
C SER A 4 -12.08 -19.54 -0.82
N GLU A 5 -11.87 -19.96 0.43
CA GLU A 5 -10.76 -19.46 1.25
C GLU A 5 -9.41 -20.04 0.77
N ILE A 6 -8.41 -19.17 0.62
CA ILE A 6 -7.04 -19.57 0.24
C ILE A 6 -6.12 -19.44 1.45
N LYS A 7 -5.65 -20.57 1.97
CA LYS A 7 -4.71 -20.67 3.09
C LYS A 7 -3.26 -20.85 2.66
N ASN A 8 -3.06 -21.30 1.41
CA ASN A 8 -1.73 -21.58 0.89
C ASN A 8 -1.07 -20.30 0.38
N LYS A 9 0.05 -19.89 1.02
CA LYS A 9 0.81 -18.69 0.67
C LYS A 9 1.32 -18.75 -0.77
N ARG A 10 1.81 -19.90 -1.24
CA ARG A 10 2.36 -20.05 -2.60
C ARG A 10 1.31 -19.83 -3.67
N VAL A 11 0.10 -20.39 -3.50
CA VAL A 11 -1.03 -20.16 -4.40
C VAL A 11 -1.39 -18.69 -4.47
N TRP A 12 -1.50 -18.04 -3.31
CA TRP A 12 -1.82 -16.63 -3.17
C TRP A 12 -0.81 -15.72 -3.87
N GLU A 13 0.47 -15.89 -3.56
CA GLU A 13 1.55 -15.06 -4.10
C GLU A 13 1.79 -15.32 -5.59
N ASN A 14 1.63 -16.56 -6.07
CA ASN A 14 1.74 -16.88 -7.49
C ASN A 14 0.64 -16.19 -8.31
N PHE A 15 -0.60 -16.15 -7.81
CA PHE A 15 -1.67 -15.41 -8.47
C PHE A 15 -1.33 -13.90 -8.55
N LEU A 16 -0.91 -13.31 -7.43
CA LEU A 16 -0.57 -11.90 -7.38
C LEU A 16 0.62 -11.56 -8.27
N LYS A 17 1.54 -12.49 -8.49
CA LYS A 17 2.67 -12.30 -9.41
C LYS A 17 2.22 -12.01 -10.83
N GLU A 18 1.19 -12.68 -11.30
CA GLU A 18 0.64 -12.53 -12.65
C GLU A 18 -0.22 -11.26 -12.82
N CYS A 19 -0.65 -10.64 -11.72
CA CYS A 19 -1.49 -9.45 -11.78
C CYS A 19 -0.65 -8.21 -12.09
N GLU A 20 -1.14 -7.33 -12.95
CA GLU A 20 -0.50 -6.06 -13.28
C GLU A 20 -0.65 -5.04 -12.16
N GLU A 21 -1.89 -4.81 -11.73
CA GLU A 21 -2.23 -3.86 -10.66
C GLU A 21 -2.27 -4.60 -9.31
N LYS A 22 -1.29 -4.28 -8.47
CA LYS A 22 -1.15 -4.89 -7.14
C LYS A 22 -0.30 -4.03 -6.22
N THR A 23 -0.54 -4.15 -4.92
CA THR A 23 0.35 -3.61 -3.89
C THR A 23 0.54 -4.63 -2.79
N PHE A 24 1.60 -4.46 -2.00
CA PHE A 24 1.92 -5.32 -0.86
C PHE A 24 0.80 -5.40 0.20
N LEU A 25 -0.19 -4.49 0.16
CA LEU A 25 -1.36 -4.52 1.04
C LEU A 25 -2.27 -5.74 0.79
N GLN A 26 -2.14 -6.40 -0.35
CA GLN A 26 -2.79 -7.67 -0.66
C GLN A 26 -1.83 -8.87 -0.54
N SER A 27 -0.57 -8.66 -0.13
CA SER A 27 0.38 -9.76 0.08
C SER A 27 -0.03 -10.68 1.23
N PHE A 28 0.45 -11.91 1.18
CA PHE A 28 0.23 -12.84 2.29
C PHE A 28 0.84 -12.31 3.60
N ASN A 29 2.03 -11.68 3.51
CA ASN A 29 2.74 -11.12 4.65
C ASN A 29 2.02 -9.94 5.28
N TRP A 30 1.34 -9.09 4.50
CA TRP A 30 0.49 -8.05 5.06
C TRP A 30 -0.64 -8.63 5.93
N GLY A 31 -1.23 -9.75 5.48
CA GLY A 31 -2.21 -10.46 6.28
C GLY A 31 -1.63 -11.05 7.58
N GLU A 32 -0.41 -11.61 7.54
CA GLU A 32 0.24 -12.09 8.77
C GLU A 32 0.57 -10.94 9.72
N PHE A 33 0.99 -9.78 9.19
CA PHE A 33 1.12 -8.56 9.98
C PHE A 33 -0.20 -8.18 10.66
N GLN A 34 -1.32 -8.19 9.95
CA GLN A 34 -2.63 -7.88 10.54
C GLN A 34 -3.04 -8.88 11.63
N LYS A 35 -2.71 -10.16 11.48
CA LYS A 35 -2.90 -11.15 12.54
C LYS A 35 -2.04 -10.83 13.78
N MET A 36 -0.77 -10.48 13.59
CA MET A 36 0.11 -10.06 14.69
C MET A 36 -0.42 -8.82 15.41
N MET A 37 -1.13 -7.93 14.69
CA MET A 37 -1.82 -6.79 15.29
C MET A 37 -3.10 -7.16 16.04
N GLY A 38 -3.54 -8.44 15.99
CA GLY A 38 -4.75 -8.94 16.66
C GLY A 38 -6.01 -8.81 15.80
N ASN A 39 -5.90 -8.45 14.53
CA ASN A 39 -7.05 -8.36 13.65
C ASN A 39 -7.49 -9.74 13.15
N LYS A 40 -8.80 -9.97 13.07
CA LYS A 40 -9.37 -11.12 12.38
C LYS A 40 -9.28 -10.88 10.86
N ILE A 41 -8.73 -11.85 10.13
CA ILE A 41 -8.44 -11.73 8.72
C ILE A 41 -9.09 -12.82 7.89
N TRP A 42 -9.27 -12.56 6.60
CA TRP A 42 -9.74 -13.52 5.60
C TRP A 42 -8.99 -13.35 4.29
N ARG A 43 -8.83 -14.45 3.55
CA ARG A 43 -8.24 -14.50 2.22
C ARG A 43 -9.13 -15.37 1.33
N PHE A 44 -9.83 -14.76 0.40
CA PHE A 44 -10.68 -15.46 -0.54
C PHE A 44 -10.16 -15.37 -1.97
N GLY A 45 -10.30 -16.47 -2.70
CA GLY A 45 -10.14 -16.54 -4.13
C GLY A 45 -11.48 -16.75 -4.82
N ILE A 46 -11.62 -16.18 -6.00
CA ILE A 46 -12.77 -16.39 -6.89
C ILE A 46 -12.27 -17.19 -8.07
N PHE A 47 -12.96 -18.30 -8.34
CA PHE A 47 -12.60 -19.26 -9.37
C PHE A 47 -13.69 -19.31 -10.46
N GLU A 48 -13.24 -19.40 -11.70
CA GLU A 48 -14.08 -19.65 -12.86
C GLU A 48 -13.51 -20.85 -13.61
N ASN A 49 -14.32 -21.91 -13.78
CA ASN A 49 -13.87 -23.17 -14.39
C ASN A 49 -12.52 -23.65 -13.81
N ASP A 50 -12.43 -23.76 -12.49
CA ASP A 50 -11.23 -24.12 -11.71
C ASP A 50 -10.03 -23.18 -11.80
N ASN A 51 -10.17 -22.08 -12.53
CA ASN A 51 -9.13 -21.06 -12.65
C ASN A 51 -9.33 -19.93 -11.65
N LEU A 52 -8.29 -19.60 -10.89
CA LEU A 52 -8.32 -18.46 -9.98
C LEU A 52 -8.25 -17.16 -10.81
N ILE A 53 -9.29 -16.34 -10.72
CA ILE A 53 -9.43 -15.09 -11.50
C ILE A 53 -9.37 -13.82 -10.64
N SER A 54 -9.58 -13.95 -9.32
CA SER A 54 -9.50 -12.83 -8.39
C SER A 54 -9.13 -13.29 -7.00
N VAL A 55 -8.46 -12.43 -6.24
CA VAL A 55 -8.21 -12.63 -4.82
C VAL A 55 -8.57 -11.38 -4.03
N ALA A 56 -9.02 -11.59 -2.79
CA ALA A 56 -9.33 -10.52 -1.86
C ALA A 56 -8.84 -10.89 -0.45
N PHE A 57 -7.84 -10.17 0.03
CA PHE A 57 -7.48 -10.12 1.43
C PHE A 57 -8.26 -9.01 2.10
N PHE A 58 -8.83 -9.28 3.27
CA PHE A 58 -9.50 -8.29 4.08
C PHE A 58 -9.46 -8.65 5.55
N TYR A 59 -9.74 -7.67 6.39
CA TYR A 59 -9.73 -7.85 7.84
C TYR A 59 -10.76 -6.97 8.54
N LYS A 60 -11.09 -7.36 9.77
CA LYS A 60 -12.03 -6.63 10.63
C LYS A 60 -11.30 -5.52 11.36
N ILE A 61 -11.83 -4.30 11.26
CA ILE A 61 -11.41 -3.17 12.07
C ILE A 61 -12.47 -2.90 13.12
N GLN A 62 -12.05 -2.90 14.39
CA GLN A 62 -12.88 -2.51 15.52
C GLN A 62 -12.45 -1.12 16.00
N ALA A 63 -13.22 -0.10 15.65
CA ALA A 63 -12.98 1.26 16.08
C ALA A 63 -14.06 1.70 17.08
N LYS A 64 -13.75 2.70 17.92
CA LYS A 64 -14.71 3.24 18.92
C LYS A 64 -16.07 3.66 18.34
N ARG A 65 -16.12 4.00 17.04
CA ARG A 65 -17.31 4.56 16.37
C ARG A 65 -17.94 3.64 15.33
N GLY A 66 -17.39 2.46 15.14
CA GLY A 66 -17.95 1.47 14.21
C GLY A 66 -16.99 0.32 13.96
N THR A 67 -17.58 -0.83 13.65
CA THR A 67 -16.85 -2.04 13.28
C THR A 67 -17.07 -2.29 11.79
N PHE A 68 -16.03 -2.62 11.04
CA PHE A 68 -16.17 -2.80 9.60
C PHE A 68 -15.16 -3.80 9.04
N LEU A 69 -15.51 -4.39 7.89
CA LEU A 69 -14.56 -5.11 7.08
C LEU A 69 -13.82 -4.14 6.18
N PHE A 70 -12.50 -4.28 6.11
CA PHE A 70 -11.66 -3.45 5.27
C PHE A 70 -10.86 -4.26 4.27
N ILE A 71 -11.01 -3.92 2.99
CA ILE A 71 -10.28 -4.48 1.86
C ILE A 71 -9.25 -3.44 1.38
N PRO A 72 -7.94 -3.56 1.74
CA PRO A 72 -6.91 -2.61 1.35
C PRO A 72 -6.40 -2.90 -0.06
N HIS A 73 -6.45 -1.95 -0.97
CA HIS A 73 -6.00 -2.06 -2.37
C HIS A 73 -6.43 -3.37 -3.04
N GLY A 74 -7.70 -3.69 -2.90
CA GLY A 74 -8.30 -4.92 -3.44
C GLY A 74 -9.78 -4.74 -3.79
N PRO A 75 -10.45 -5.81 -4.30
CA PRO A 75 -9.83 -7.06 -4.71
C PRO A 75 -8.85 -6.89 -5.87
N VAL A 76 -7.94 -7.85 -6.03
CA VAL A 76 -7.06 -7.92 -7.19
C VAL A 76 -7.66 -8.91 -8.19
N ILE A 77 -7.82 -8.45 -9.43
CA ILE A 77 -8.49 -9.20 -10.51
C ILE A 77 -7.51 -9.31 -11.67
N ILE A 78 -7.36 -10.52 -12.21
CA ILE A 78 -6.58 -10.71 -13.43
C ILE A 78 -7.40 -10.20 -14.63
N ARG A 79 -6.83 -9.32 -15.46
CA ARG A 79 -7.49 -8.77 -16.65
C ARG A 79 -6.81 -9.33 -17.90
N GLY A 80 -7.60 -9.86 -18.84
CA GLY A 80 -7.16 -10.12 -20.23
C GLY A 80 -6.30 -11.34 -20.49
N ARG A 81 -6.16 -12.30 -19.55
CA ARG A 81 -5.55 -13.62 -19.80
C ARG A 81 -6.39 -14.76 -19.25
N ALA A 82 -6.40 -15.88 -19.97
CA ALA A 82 -6.85 -17.14 -19.42
C ALA A 82 -5.95 -17.49 -18.21
N SER A 83 -6.56 -17.61 -17.05
CA SER A 83 -6.13 -18.25 -15.80
C SER A 83 -4.64 -18.45 -15.51
N ALA A 84 -4.22 -18.08 -14.32
CA ALA A 84 -2.99 -18.61 -13.75
C ALA A 84 -3.10 -20.14 -13.62
N ASN A 85 -2.21 -20.88 -14.27
CA ASN A 85 -2.09 -22.32 -14.13
C ASN A 85 -1.61 -22.63 -12.70
N LEU A 86 -2.53 -23.02 -11.83
CA LEU A 86 -2.25 -23.37 -10.44
C LEU A 86 -2.22 -24.90 -10.32
N SER A 87 -1.16 -25.52 -10.81
CA SER A 87 -0.96 -26.98 -10.77
C SER A 87 -1.00 -27.60 -9.36
N ASP A 88 -0.89 -26.78 -8.32
CA ASP A 88 -0.79 -27.23 -6.93
C ASP A 88 -2.06 -26.94 -6.09
N TYR A 89 -3.16 -26.50 -6.71
CA TYR A 89 -4.40 -26.21 -6.01
C TYR A 89 -5.52 -27.16 -6.42
N ASN A 90 -6.01 -27.97 -5.47
CA ASN A 90 -7.23 -28.74 -5.60
C ASN A 90 -8.38 -27.98 -4.91
N PRO A 91 -9.37 -27.47 -5.66
CA PRO A 91 -10.56 -26.88 -5.05
C PRO A 91 -11.34 -27.93 -4.24
N PRO A 92 -12.04 -27.54 -3.15
CA PRO A 92 -12.88 -28.47 -2.40
C PRO A 92 -13.95 -29.08 -3.28
N SER A 93 -14.13 -30.41 -3.20
CA SER A 93 -15.04 -31.20 -4.04
C SER A 93 -16.54 -30.99 -3.82
N SER A 94 -16.94 -30.09 -2.89
CA SER A 94 -18.33 -29.77 -2.57
C SER A 94 -18.51 -28.26 -2.44
N LEU A 95 -18.88 -27.60 -3.53
CA LEU A 95 -19.18 -26.17 -3.54
C LEU A 95 -20.64 -25.96 -3.99
N PRO A 96 -21.40 -25.03 -3.37
CA PRO A 96 -22.76 -24.72 -3.77
C PRO A 96 -22.80 -24.12 -5.18
N PRO A 97 -23.89 -24.27 -5.92
CA PRO A 97 -24.03 -23.78 -7.30
C PRO A 97 -23.92 -22.25 -7.39
N SER A 98 -23.30 -21.80 -8.47
CA SER A 98 -22.92 -20.44 -8.79
C SER A 98 -24.10 -19.48 -8.91
N ALA A 99 -23.89 -18.21 -8.53
CA ALA A 99 -24.68 -17.06 -8.98
C ALA A 99 -24.70 -16.98 -10.53
N GLY A 100 -25.78 -16.42 -11.09
CA GLY A 100 -26.01 -16.39 -12.52
C GLY A 100 -24.95 -15.65 -13.35
N PRO A 101 -25.00 -15.76 -14.67
CA PRO A 101 -23.95 -15.28 -15.59
C PRO A 101 -23.80 -13.75 -15.68
N SER A 102 -24.58 -12.96 -14.96
CA SER A 102 -24.51 -11.48 -14.93
C SER A 102 -23.59 -10.89 -13.88
N ASP A 103 -23.06 -11.71 -12.94
CA ASP A 103 -22.35 -11.18 -11.78
C ASP A 103 -20.84 -11.37 -11.93
N GLY A 104 -20.14 -10.24 -12.10
CA GLY A 104 -18.67 -10.23 -12.12
C GLY A 104 -18.05 -10.63 -10.77
N PRO A 105 -16.72 -10.86 -10.71
CA PRO A 105 -16.03 -11.31 -9.48
C PRO A 105 -16.32 -10.45 -8.25
N LEU A 106 -16.53 -9.15 -8.44
CA LEU A 106 -16.80 -8.21 -7.34
C LEU A 106 -18.19 -8.44 -6.72
N SER A 107 -19.20 -8.82 -7.49
CA SER A 107 -20.55 -9.11 -6.98
C SER A 107 -20.54 -10.35 -6.10
N ILE A 108 -19.85 -11.41 -6.53
CA ILE A 108 -19.71 -12.66 -5.75
C ILE A 108 -18.95 -12.39 -4.43
N LEU A 109 -17.86 -11.63 -4.52
CA LEU A 109 -17.14 -11.21 -3.31
C LEU A 109 -18.03 -10.41 -2.37
N LEU A 110 -18.86 -9.52 -2.91
CA LEU A 110 -19.74 -8.66 -2.12
C LEU A 110 -20.76 -9.46 -1.30
N GLU A 111 -21.35 -10.50 -1.86
CA GLU A 111 -22.27 -11.36 -1.12
C GLU A 111 -21.57 -12.08 0.04
N LYS A 112 -20.35 -12.60 -0.19
CA LYS A 112 -19.55 -13.21 0.86
C LYS A 112 -19.12 -12.20 1.94
N LEU A 113 -18.79 -10.97 1.53
CA LEU A 113 -18.47 -9.89 2.49
C LEU A 113 -19.69 -9.51 3.36
N LYS A 114 -20.89 -9.47 2.78
CA LYS A 114 -22.13 -9.20 3.54
C LYS A 114 -22.43 -10.31 4.56
N GLU A 115 -22.25 -11.58 4.18
CA GLU A 115 -22.39 -12.73 5.07
C GLU A 115 -21.44 -12.61 6.28
N ILE A 116 -20.14 -12.44 6.03
CA ILE A 116 -19.12 -12.29 7.08
C ILE A 116 -19.38 -11.02 7.91
N ALA A 117 -19.75 -9.91 7.28
CA ALA A 117 -20.03 -8.67 7.98
C ALA A 117 -21.22 -8.81 8.94
N LYS A 118 -22.25 -9.60 8.59
CA LYS A 118 -23.36 -9.93 9.45
C LYS A 118 -22.93 -10.78 10.64
N GLU A 119 -22.18 -11.85 10.42
CA GLU A 119 -21.62 -12.71 11.48
C GLU A 119 -20.73 -11.92 12.45
N GLU A 120 -19.89 -11.04 11.91
CA GLU A 120 -18.93 -10.22 12.64
C GLU A 120 -19.54 -8.93 13.22
N LYS A 121 -20.84 -8.71 13.05
CA LYS A 121 -21.58 -7.53 13.50
C LYS A 121 -20.94 -6.21 13.02
N CYS A 122 -20.56 -6.16 11.74
CA CYS A 122 -19.97 -4.98 11.13
C CYS A 122 -21.06 -3.96 10.74
N ASP A 123 -20.74 -2.70 10.90
CA ASP A 123 -21.62 -1.58 10.56
C ASP A 123 -21.58 -1.21 9.09
N PHE A 124 -20.47 -1.50 8.41
CA PHE A 124 -20.25 -1.25 6.99
C PHE A 124 -19.08 -2.09 6.42
N ILE A 125 -18.96 -2.10 5.11
CA ILE A 125 -17.81 -2.64 4.37
C ILE A 125 -17.09 -1.46 3.73
N ARG A 126 -15.76 -1.39 3.89
CA ARG A 126 -14.89 -0.39 3.26
C ARG A 126 -13.94 -1.07 2.30
N ILE A 127 -13.88 -0.59 1.07
CA ILE A 127 -12.95 -1.05 0.04
C ILE A 127 -12.08 0.13 -0.39
N ALA A 128 -10.77 -0.03 -0.38
CA ALA A 128 -9.84 0.85 -1.08
C ALA A 128 -9.46 0.15 -2.40
N PRO A 129 -10.12 0.47 -3.53
CA PRO A 129 -9.88 -0.25 -4.78
C PRO A 129 -8.51 0.05 -5.35
N ILE A 130 -7.93 -0.92 -6.06
CA ILE A 130 -6.70 -0.71 -6.85
C ILE A 130 -7.00 -0.49 -8.34
N LEU A 131 -8.26 -0.30 -8.69
CA LEU A 131 -8.67 -0.01 -10.06
C LEU A 131 -8.36 1.45 -10.40
N GLU A 132 -7.86 1.67 -11.61
CA GLU A 132 -7.61 3.01 -12.13
C GLU A 132 -8.88 3.86 -12.09
N ARG A 133 -8.74 5.13 -11.71
CA ARG A 133 -9.86 6.06 -11.60
C ARG A 133 -10.31 6.52 -12.99
N ASN A 134 -11.39 5.91 -13.46
CA ASN A 134 -12.15 6.30 -14.65
C ASN A 134 -13.65 6.08 -14.40
N ASP A 135 -14.49 6.59 -15.28
CA ASP A 135 -15.95 6.54 -15.11
C ASP A 135 -16.49 5.10 -15.10
N GLU A 136 -15.89 4.20 -15.88
CA GLU A 136 -16.26 2.79 -15.93
C GLU A 136 -16.04 2.12 -14.57
N ASN A 137 -14.85 2.24 -14.03
CA ASN A 137 -14.50 1.64 -12.73
C ASN A 137 -15.28 2.28 -11.58
N ILE A 138 -15.58 3.58 -11.64
CA ILE A 138 -16.42 4.27 -10.64
C ILE A 138 -17.85 3.72 -10.69
N LYS A 139 -18.42 3.51 -11.88
CA LYS A 139 -19.77 2.97 -12.08
C LYS A 139 -19.94 1.58 -11.47
N ILE A 140 -18.89 0.71 -11.51
CA ILE A 140 -18.92 -0.62 -10.90
C ILE A 140 -19.35 -0.52 -9.42
N PHE A 141 -18.66 0.31 -8.63
CA PHE A 141 -18.98 0.46 -7.21
C PHE A 141 -20.33 1.11 -6.97
N LYS A 142 -20.69 2.12 -7.77
CA LYS A 142 -21.99 2.79 -7.67
C LYS A 142 -23.14 1.83 -7.91
N ASN A 143 -23.04 0.97 -8.92
CA ASN A 143 -24.07 -0.02 -9.26
C ASN A 143 -24.23 -1.09 -8.15
N LEU A 144 -23.17 -1.38 -7.41
CA LEU A 144 -23.19 -2.28 -6.25
C LEU A 144 -23.64 -1.61 -4.94
N GLY A 145 -24.08 -0.33 -5.00
CA GLY A 145 -24.59 0.39 -3.85
C GLY A 145 -23.54 1.06 -2.97
N PHE A 146 -22.27 1.05 -3.38
CA PHE A 146 -21.21 1.76 -2.66
C PHE A 146 -21.28 3.27 -2.86
N ARG A 147 -20.64 3.99 -1.93
CA ARG A 147 -20.43 5.43 -1.94
C ARG A 147 -19.02 5.78 -1.58
N ASN A 148 -18.54 6.95 -1.98
CA ASN A 148 -17.22 7.42 -1.57
C ASN A 148 -17.14 7.51 -0.03
N ALA A 149 -16.09 6.93 0.53
CA ALA A 149 -15.77 7.08 1.95
C ALA A 149 -15.39 8.53 2.28
N PRO A 150 -15.65 9.01 3.51
CA PRO A 150 -15.26 10.35 3.93
C PRO A 150 -13.73 10.55 3.98
N ILE A 151 -13.00 9.47 4.32
CA ILE A 151 -11.54 9.44 4.41
C ILE A 151 -11.00 8.18 3.74
N HIS A 152 -9.76 8.25 3.28
CA HIS A 152 -9.00 7.07 2.86
C HIS A 152 -8.06 6.60 3.99
N ILE A 153 -7.79 5.29 4.05
CA ILE A 153 -6.83 4.68 4.97
C ILE A 153 -5.48 4.48 4.27
N HIS A 154 -5.53 4.08 3.00
CA HIS A 154 -4.36 3.93 2.14
C HIS A 154 -4.42 4.92 0.97
N PRO A 155 -3.28 5.24 0.33
CA PRO A 155 -3.24 6.23 -0.73
C PRO A 155 -4.14 5.88 -1.92
N GLU A 156 -4.98 6.83 -2.33
CA GLU A 156 -5.76 6.77 -3.56
C GLU A 156 -4.99 7.36 -4.76
N LEU A 157 -3.91 8.07 -4.47
CA LEU A 157 -3.02 8.71 -5.42
C LEU A 157 -1.58 8.37 -5.07
N THR A 158 -0.87 7.73 -5.99
CA THR A 158 0.53 7.34 -5.83
C THR A 158 1.40 7.88 -6.95
N TRP A 159 2.70 7.90 -6.72
CA TRP A 159 3.70 8.26 -7.74
C TRP A 159 4.54 7.05 -8.06
N GLU A 160 4.62 6.66 -9.33
CA GLU A 160 5.33 5.46 -9.78
C GLU A 160 6.46 5.81 -10.75
N LEU A 161 7.51 5.03 -10.72
CA LEU A 161 8.66 5.13 -11.61
C LEU A 161 8.95 3.76 -12.23
N ASP A 162 9.01 3.71 -13.57
CA ASP A 162 9.59 2.57 -14.28
C ASP A 162 11.11 2.58 -14.08
N ILE A 163 11.64 1.52 -13.44
CA ILE A 163 13.06 1.39 -13.12
C ILE A 163 13.79 0.37 -14.01
N LYS A 164 13.19 -0.09 -15.11
CA LYS A 164 13.86 -0.94 -16.10
C LYS A 164 15.04 -0.25 -16.78
N PRO A 165 14.99 1.06 -17.12
CA PRO A 165 16.11 1.77 -17.75
C PRO A 165 17.38 1.72 -16.89
N SER A 166 18.54 1.93 -17.50
CA SER A 166 19.83 2.02 -16.81
C SER A 166 19.84 3.14 -15.76
N GLU A 167 20.74 3.03 -14.77
CA GLU A 167 20.89 4.07 -13.73
C GLU A 167 21.17 5.45 -14.33
N ASN A 168 21.97 5.51 -15.39
CA ASN A 168 22.28 6.77 -16.09
C ASN A 168 21.03 7.37 -16.75
N GLU A 169 20.21 6.56 -17.41
CA GLU A 169 18.95 7.02 -18.01
C GLU A 169 17.97 7.49 -16.94
N LEU A 170 17.84 6.75 -15.82
CA LEU A 170 17.01 7.17 -14.71
C LEU A 170 17.46 8.53 -14.15
N LEU A 171 18.78 8.72 -13.93
CA LEU A 171 19.32 10.00 -13.49
C LEU A 171 19.04 11.12 -14.51
N MET A 172 19.14 10.85 -15.81
CA MET A 172 18.87 11.86 -16.85
C MET A 172 17.39 12.27 -16.90
N ARG A 173 16.46 11.36 -16.58
CA ARG A 173 15.00 11.63 -16.52
C ARG A 173 14.58 12.38 -15.25
N MET A 174 15.43 12.42 -14.21
CA MET A 174 15.13 13.16 -12.99
C MET A 174 15.17 14.67 -13.22
N ARG A 175 14.45 15.42 -12.38
CA ARG A 175 14.58 16.88 -12.31
C ARG A 175 16.05 17.27 -12.12
N LYS A 176 16.52 18.30 -12.82
CA LYS A 176 17.91 18.75 -12.78
C LYS A 176 18.43 18.96 -11.35
N THR A 177 17.61 19.57 -10.48
CA THR A 177 17.97 19.80 -9.08
C THR A 177 18.08 18.48 -8.29
N THR A 178 17.18 17.51 -8.48
CA THR A 178 17.24 16.19 -7.82
C THR A 178 18.53 15.46 -8.19
N ARG A 179 18.84 15.39 -9.49
CA ARG A 179 20.08 14.80 -9.99
C ARG A 179 21.34 15.49 -9.44
N TYR A 180 21.32 16.81 -9.35
CA TYR A 180 22.42 17.58 -8.77
C TYR A 180 22.61 17.23 -7.29
N LEU A 181 21.53 17.18 -6.51
CA LEU A 181 21.59 16.90 -5.06
C LEU A 181 22.04 15.46 -4.77
N ILE A 182 21.63 14.48 -5.59
CA ILE A 182 22.14 13.09 -5.49
C ILE A 182 23.66 13.08 -5.71
N ARG A 183 24.16 13.72 -6.79
CA ARG A 183 25.58 13.77 -7.09
C ARG A 183 26.38 14.53 -6.05
N GLN A 184 25.82 15.58 -5.47
CA GLN A 184 26.42 16.32 -4.37
C GLN A 184 26.55 15.43 -3.12
N ALA A 185 25.50 14.68 -2.77
CA ALA A 185 25.51 13.77 -1.64
C ALA A 185 26.54 12.64 -1.84
N GLN A 186 26.62 12.07 -3.06
CA GLN A 186 27.60 11.01 -3.39
C GLN A 186 29.06 11.44 -3.25
N LYS A 187 29.36 12.75 -3.46
CA LYS A 187 30.72 13.30 -3.31
C LYS A 187 31.08 13.64 -1.87
N ASN A 188 30.08 13.74 -0.99
CA ASN A 188 30.28 14.12 0.40
C ASN A 188 30.69 12.90 1.23
N LYS A 189 31.94 12.85 1.67
CA LYS A 189 32.50 11.74 2.45
C LYS A 189 31.90 11.61 3.86
N ASP A 190 31.25 12.64 4.36
CA ASP A 190 30.56 12.62 5.66
C ASP A 190 29.18 11.96 5.57
N ILE A 191 28.69 11.66 4.35
CA ILE A 191 27.40 11.00 4.13
C ILE A 191 27.60 9.51 3.96
N GLU A 192 26.82 8.73 4.70
CA GLU A 192 26.77 7.27 4.62
C GLU A 192 25.32 6.81 4.51
N ILE A 193 25.06 5.81 3.64
CA ILE A 193 23.76 5.12 3.55
C ILE A 193 23.95 3.67 3.97
N ILE A 194 23.25 3.29 5.05
CA ILE A 194 23.28 1.94 5.62
C ILE A 194 21.95 1.25 5.27
N LYS A 195 22.05 0.01 4.77
CA LYS A 195 20.92 -0.90 4.56
C LYS A 195 20.89 -1.90 5.70
N SER A 196 19.73 -2.08 6.33
CA SER A 196 19.64 -2.94 7.51
C SER A 196 18.35 -3.76 7.55
N GLU A 197 18.48 -4.97 8.08
CA GLU A 197 17.38 -5.84 8.50
C GLU A 197 17.30 -5.95 10.03
N ASN A 198 18.13 -5.19 10.74
CA ASN A 198 18.23 -5.28 12.19
C ASN A 198 17.12 -4.48 12.87
N LEU A 199 16.27 -5.19 13.60
CA LEU A 199 15.17 -4.59 14.36
C LEU A 199 15.62 -3.57 15.43
N LYS A 200 16.84 -3.70 15.96
CA LYS A 200 17.38 -2.71 16.90
C LYS A 200 17.58 -1.35 16.25
N GLU A 201 17.92 -1.33 14.97
CA GLU A 201 18.09 -0.07 14.22
C GLU A 201 16.76 0.60 13.84
N LEU A 202 15.64 -0.13 13.95
CA LEU A 202 14.29 0.44 13.81
C LEU A 202 14.01 1.51 14.87
N GLU A 203 14.70 1.47 16.01
CA GLU A 203 14.61 2.50 17.04
C GLU A 203 15.15 3.86 16.54
N GLU A 204 16.21 3.84 15.70
CA GLU A 204 16.75 5.08 15.11
C GLU A 204 15.74 5.67 14.10
N PHE A 205 15.08 4.82 13.30
CA PHE A 205 13.97 5.27 12.47
C PHE A 205 12.87 5.89 13.33
N ASN A 206 12.46 5.21 14.41
CA ASN A 206 11.37 5.68 15.27
C ASN A 206 11.67 7.04 15.92
N LYS A 207 12.91 7.31 16.34
CA LYS A 207 13.33 8.63 16.88
C LYS A 207 13.10 9.73 15.83
N LEU A 208 13.56 9.52 14.58
CA LEU A 208 13.35 10.47 13.50
C LEU A 208 11.86 10.60 13.12
N TYR A 209 11.13 9.49 13.19
CA TYR A 209 9.73 9.46 12.87
C TYR A 209 8.91 10.28 13.86
N GLN A 210 9.19 10.18 15.17
CA GLN A 210 8.54 11.02 16.18
C GLN A 210 8.85 12.52 15.95
N ALA A 211 10.08 12.90 15.66
CA ALA A 211 10.42 14.27 15.32
C ALA A 211 9.70 14.79 14.06
N THR A 212 9.43 13.89 13.11
CA THR A 212 8.65 14.19 11.90
C THR A 212 7.15 14.36 12.23
N VAL A 213 6.61 13.52 13.13
CA VAL A 213 5.23 13.63 13.64
C VAL A 213 5.00 14.97 14.33
N ASP A 214 5.90 15.36 15.23
CA ASP A 214 5.82 16.61 15.99
C ASP A 214 5.79 17.83 15.06
N ARG A 215 6.56 17.76 13.96
CA ARG A 215 6.64 18.82 12.96
C ARG A 215 5.39 18.92 12.08
N HIS A 216 4.81 17.81 11.69
CA HIS A 216 3.71 17.75 10.72
C HIS A 216 2.34 17.42 11.33
N HIS A 217 2.28 17.19 12.64
CA HIS A 217 1.06 16.97 13.44
C HIS A 217 0.13 15.86 12.90
N PHE A 218 0.69 14.81 12.32
CA PHE A 218 -0.08 13.63 11.92
C PHE A 218 -0.12 12.57 13.03
N VAL A 219 -1.06 11.63 12.95
CA VAL A 219 -1.14 10.52 13.92
C VAL A 219 -0.11 9.46 13.55
N PRO A 220 0.88 9.20 14.43
CA PRO A 220 1.92 8.22 14.14
C PRO A 220 1.41 6.79 14.25
N PHE A 221 2.05 5.89 13.53
CA PHE A 221 2.03 4.48 13.87
C PHE A 221 2.86 4.24 15.14
N SER A 222 2.40 3.34 16.01
CA SER A 222 3.18 2.98 17.21
C SER A 222 4.44 2.20 16.84
N PHE A 223 5.46 2.23 17.71
CA PHE A 223 6.66 1.43 17.51
C PHE A 223 6.33 -0.07 17.38
N ASN A 224 5.37 -0.57 18.18
CA ASN A 224 4.89 -1.95 18.07
C ASN A 224 4.29 -2.28 16.69
N TYR A 225 3.58 -1.31 16.07
CA TYR A 225 3.07 -1.46 14.71
C TYR A 225 4.23 -1.63 13.71
N LEU A 226 5.20 -0.70 13.72
CA LEU A 226 6.35 -0.71 12.82
C LEU A 226 7.20 -1.97 12.99
N ASN A 227 7.38 -2.42 14.23
CA ASN A 227 8.13 -3.64 14.55
C ASN A 227 7.44 -4.90 14.01
N LYS A 228 6.13 -5.05 14.23
CA LYS A 228 5.36 -6.19 13.73
C LYS A 228 5.27 -6.21 12.20
N GLU A 229 5.10 -5.04 11.58
CA GLU A 229 5.15 -4.89 10.12
C GLU A 229 6.51 -5.35 9.58
N PHE A 230 7.61 -4.87 10.16
CA PHE A 230 8.95 -5.26 9.76
C PHE A 230 9.17 -6.77 9.90
N LEU A 231 8.77 -7.36 11.02
CA LEU A 231 8.88 -8.81 11.27
C LEU A 231 8.11 -9.64 10.24
N ALA A 232 6.92 -9.19 9.82
CA ALA A 232 6.08 -9.94 8.89
C ALA A 232 6.70 -10.09 7.50
N PHE A 233 7.49 -9.10 7.06
CA PHE A 233 8.12 -9.09 5.73
C PHE A 233 9.58 -9.53 5.75
N LYS A 234 10.24 -9.48 6.92
CA LYS A 234 11.67 -9.81 7.05
C LYS A 234 11.97 -11.26 6.67
N GLY A 235 11.12 -12.21 7.07
CA GLY A 235 11.35 -13.64 6.83
C GLY A 235 11.48 -14.01 5.35
N ASP A 236 10.85 -13.24 4.46
CA ASP A 236 10.93 -13.42 3.01
C ASP A 236 11.92 -12.45 2.34
N ASN A 237 12.74 -11.74 3.10
CA ASN A 237 13.67 -10.73 2.59
C ASN A 237 12.96 -9.63 1.76
N GLN A 238 11.75 -9.24 2.17
CA GLN A 238 10.90 -8.29 1.43
C GLN A 238 10.92 -6.88 2.04
N ILE A 239 11.64 -6.63 3.13
CA ILE A 239 11.69 -5.33 3.78
C ILE A 239 13.11 -4.95 4.15
N LEU A 240 13.45 -3.68 3.96
CA LEU A 240 14.71 -3.10 4.41
C LEU A 240 14.48 -1.75 5.07
N LEU A 241 15.27 -1.49 6.09
CA LEU A 241 15.48 -0.18 6.65
C LEU A 241 16.70 0.48 6.01
N PHE A 242 16.55 1.72 5.56
CA PHE A 242 17.66 2.57 5.12
C PHE A 242 17.90 3.66 6.13
N LEU A 243 19.15 3.82 6.55
CA LEU A 243 19.60 4.87 7.44
C LEU A 243 20.58 5.77 6.69
N GLY A 244 20.24 7.03 6.57
CA GLY A 244 21.11 8.05 5.99
C GLY A 244 21.79 8.86 7.10
N LYS A 245 23.10 8.73 7.21
CA LYS A 245 23.93 9.41 8.21
C LYS A 245 24.65 10.61 7.61
N TYR A 246 24.87 11.61 8.43
CA TYR A 246 25.80 12.70 8.17
C TYR A 246 26.65 12.92 9.42
N LYS A 247 27.99 12.85 9.28
CA LYS A 247 28.96 12.90 10.37
C LYS A 247 28.63 11.93 11.52
N GLY A 248 28.24 10.69 11.15
CA GLY A 248 27.85 9.62 12.08
C GLY A 248 26.44 9.71 12.67
N GLU A 249 25.73 10.83 12.51
CA GLU A 249 24.37 11.02 13.03
C GLU A 249 23.32 10.62 11.97
N VAL A 250 22.29 9.83 12.34
CA VAL A 250 21.17 9.48 11.47
C VAL A 250 20.25 10.67 11.28
N ILE A 251 20.16 11.21 10.07
CA ILE A 251 19.36 12.40 9.75
C ILE A 251 18.27 12.16 8.71
N SER A 252 18.27 10.99 8.06
CA SER A 252 17.21 10.54 7.15
C SER A 252 17.06 9.05 7.30
N SER A 253 15.83 8.54 7.22
CA SER A 253 15.59 7.11 7.27
C SER A 253 14.33 6.75 6.49
N GLY A 254 14.24 5.51 6.02
CA GLY A 254 13.06 4.99 5.33
C GLY A 254 12.93 3.49 5.44
N ILE A 255 11.68 3.01 5.52
CA ILE A 255 11.32 1.60 5.44
C ILE A 255 10.79 1.33 4.04
N PHE A 256 11.40 0.37 3.36
CA PHE A 256 11.09 -0.01 1.99
C PHE A 256 10.65 -1.47 1.94
N ILE A 257 9.59 -1.71 1.17
CA ILE A 257 9.09 -3.07 0.90
C ILE A 257 9.40 -3.39 -0.56
N PHE A 258 9.98 -4.58 -0.80
CA PHE A 258 10.29 -5.10 -2.14
C PHE A 258 9.47 -6.36 -2.36
N TRP A 259 8.41 -6.23 -3.15
CA TRP A 259 7.45 -7.31 -3.29
C TRP A 259 6.94 -7.41 -4.73
N GLN A 260 6.93 -8.61 -5.28
CA GLN A 260 6.36 -8.94 -6.60
C GLN A 260 6.83 -8.00 -7.73
N GLY A 261 8.15 -7.72 -7.76
CA GLY A 261 8.76 -6.89 -8.81
C GLY A 261 8.55 -5.38 -8.63
N ILE A 262 8.09 -4.93 -7.46
CA ILE A 262 7.86 -3.52 -7.14
C ILE A 262 8.58 -3.17 -5.84
N GLY A 263 9.37 -2.09 -5.86
CA GLY A 263 9.90 -1.46 -4.65
C GLY A 263 8.94 -0.38 -4.15
N PHE A 264 8.63 -0.36 -2.86
CA PHE A 264 7.72 0.62 -2.24
C PHE A 264 8.43 1.46 -1.20
N TYR A 265 8.37 2.79 -1.31
CA TYR A 265 8.76 3.72 -0.25
C TYR A 265 7.62 3.88 0.74
N HIS A 266 7.56 2.97 1.73
CA HIS A 266 6.39 2.85 2.59
C HIS A 266 6.38 3.86 3.74
N HIS A 267 7.48 3.97 4.48
CA HIS A 267 7.64 4.96 5.55
C HIS A 267 8.91 5.78 5.34
N GLY A 268 8.86 7.04 5.70
CA GLY A 268 10.00 7.94 5.63
C GLY A 268 10.03 8.95 6.77
N ALA A 269 11.24 9.27 7.22
CA ALA A 269 11.48 10.27 8.26
C ALA A 269 12.76 11.03 7.99
N SER A 270 12.82 12.30 8.39
CA SER A 270 14.01 13.13 8.22
C SER A 270 14.11 14.22 9.28
N SER A 271 15.35 14.56 9.66
CA SER A 271 15.68 15.68 10.53
C SER A 271 15.81 16.98 9.76
N LEU A 272 15.49 18.10 10.39
CA LEU A 272 15.78 19.45 9.88
C LEU A 272 17.13 20.01 10.41
N LYS A 273 17.86 19.23 11.20
CA LYS A 273 19.11 19.70 11.81
C LYS A 273 20.16 20.15 10.78
N TYR A 274 20.17 19.49 9.62
CA TYR A 274 21.09 19.79 8.52
C TYR A 274 20.31 20.01 7.20
N PRO A 275 19.56 21.11 7.06
CA PRO A 275 18.60 21.29 5.95
C PRO A 275 19.25 21.40 4.57
N LYS A 276 20.56 21.76 4.51
CA LYS A 276 21.32 21.88 3.26
C LYS A 276 22.01 20.58 2.83
N ILE A 277 21.99 19.55 3.69
CA ILE A 277 22.65 18.27 3.41
C ILE A 277 21.64 17.32 2.75
N PRO A 278 21.86 16.90 1.49
CA PRO A 278 20.85 16.20 0.69
C PRO A 278 20.83 14.67 0.92
N VAL A 279 20.95 14.21 2.16
CA VAL A 279 20.99 12.78 2.52
C VAL A 279 19.74 12.05 2.05
N SER A 280 18.55 12.66 2.19
CA SER A 280 17.28 12.02 1.78
C SER A 280 17.22 11.73 0.27
N TYR A 281 17.87 12.56 -0.56
CA TYR A 281 17.95 12.33 -2.00
C TYR A 281 18.84 11.12 -2.33
N LEU A 282 19.98 11.00 -1.66
CA LEU A 282 20.87 9.86 -1.85
C LEU A 282 20.24 8.58 -1.30
N LEU A 283 19.63 8.64 -0.12
CA LEU A 283 18.94 7.49 0.50
C LEU A 283 17.87 6.92 -0.44
N LEU A 284 17.03 7.78 -1.01
CA LEU A 284 15.98 7.32 -1.91
C LEU A 284 16.53 6.82 -3.24
N TRP A 285 17.61 7.41 -3.76
CA TRP A 285 18.32 6.90 -4.91
C TRP A 285 18.90 5.50 -4.65
N GLU A 286 19.55 5.27 -3.51
CA GLU A 286 20.07 3.95 -3.12
C GLU A 286 18.95 2.92 -2.94
N ALA A 287 17.76 3.33 -2.47
CA ALA A 287 16.59 2.45 -2.40
C ALA A 287 16.07 2.07 -3.80
N ILE A 288 16.08 2.99 -4.76
CA ILE A 288 15.74 2.69 -6.17
C ILE A 288 16.76 1.71 -6.77
N ARG A 289 18.05 1.91 -6.52
CA ARG A 289 19.12 0.99 -6.96
C ARG A 289 18.95 -0.41 -6.35
N GLU A 290 18.62 -0.47 -5.06
CA GLU A 290 18.33 -1.74 -4.38
C GLU A 290 17.14 -2.46 -5.01
N ALA A 291 16.06 -1.73 -5.34
CA ALA A 291 14.91 -2.29 -6.04
C ALA A 291 15.33 -2.90 -7.40
N LYS A 292 16.17 -2.18 -8.18
CA LYS A 292 16.73 -2.72 -9.43
C LYS A 292 17.55 -3.99 -9.19
N ASN A 293 18.44 -4.00 -8.21
CA ASN A 293 19.30 -5.14 -7.87
C ASN A 293 18.47 -6.37 -7.47
N ARG A 294 17.29 -6.16 -6.88
CA ARG A 294 16.31 -7.22 -6.56
C ARG A 294 15.43 -7.63 -7.74
N GLY A 295 15.66 -7.10 -8.94
CA GLY A 295 14.89 -7.42 -10.14
C GLY A 295 13.53 -6.74 -10.21
N CYS A 296 13.27 -5.71 -9.37
CA CYS A 296 12.05 -4.92 -9.49
C CYS A 296 12.05 -4.14 -10.81
N GLN A 297 10.86 -3.99 -11.38
CA GLN A 297 10.65 -3.25 -12.62
C GLN A 297 10.03 -1.87 -12.38
N LYS A 298 9.37 -1.70 -11.22
CA LYS A 298 8.72 -0.46 -10.79
C LYS A 298 9.20 -0.05 -9.39
N PHE A 299 9.18 1.25 -9.13
CA PHE A 299 9.34 1.81 -7.81
C PHE A 299 8.14 2.72 -7.51
N ASN A 300 7.40 2.40 -6.46
CA ASN A 300 6.24 3.16 -6.02
C ASN A 300 6.63 4.03 -4.82
N PHE A 301 6.63 5.34 -5.00
CA PHE A 301 6.93 6.31 -3.95
C PHE A 301 5.80 6.43 -2.91
N TRP A 302 4.75 5.65 -3.05
CA TRP A 302 3.57 5.67 -2.19
C TRP A 302 2.78 6.98 -2.30
N GLY A 303 1.97 7.30 -1.29
CA GLY A 303 1.04 8.42 -1.33
C GLY A 303 1.69 9.76 -1.69
N VAL A 304 0.99 10.49 -2.56
CA VAL A 304 1.26 11.89 -2.90
C VAL A 304 -0.03 12.71 -2.79
N SER A 305 0.07 14.02 -2.67
CA SER A 305 -1.07 14.94 -2.83
C SER A 305 -1.26 15.32 -4.30
N SER A 306 -2.45 15.84 -4.65
CA SER A 306 -2.61 16.48 -5.95
C SER A 306 -1.71 17.72 -6.06
N GLU A 307 -1.11 17.92 -7.24
CA GLU A 307 -0.25 19.06 -7.54
C GLU A 307 -1.00 20.40 -7.49
N ASP A 308 -2.30 20.37 -7.73
CA ASP A 308 -3.16 21.55 -7.73
C ASP A 308 -3.40 22.12 -6.32
N ILE A 309 -3.13 21.32 -5.26
CA ILE A 309 -3.39 21.69 -3.88
C ILE A 309 -2.09 22.14 -3.20
N LYS A 310 -1.61 23.36 -3.50
CA LYS A 310 -0.34 23.90 -2.97
C LYS A 310 -0.32 24.01 -1.44
N ASN A 311 -1.45 24.16 -0.80
CA ASN A 311 -1.57 24.26 0.67
C ASN A 311 -1.70 22.89 1.35
N HIS A 312 -1.62 21.77 0.61
CA HIS A 312 -1.69 20.44 1.20
C HIS A 312 -0.43 20.17 2.06
N PRO A 313 -0.57 19.59 3.28
CA PRO A 313 0.58 19.28 4.15
C PRO A 313 1.67 18.43 3.48
N TRP A 314 1.30 17.64 2.49
CA TRP A 314 2.23 16.77 1.73
C TRP A 314 2.76 17.40 0.44
N TYR A 315 2.47 18.67 0.15
CA TYR A 315 2.89 19.29 -1.10
C TYR A 315 4.42 19.23 -1.30
N GLY A 316 5.20 19.59 -0.28
CA GLY A 316 6.66 19.50 -0.32
C GLY A 316 7.19 18.07 -0.52
N LEU A 317 6.56 17.09 0.16
CA LEU A 317 6.87 15.67 -0.01
C LEU A 317 6.52 15.18 -1.42
N THR A 318 5.41 15.64 -1.98
CA THR A 318 5.00 15.34 -3.35
C THR A 318 6.04 15.85 -4.35
N LEU A 319 6.45 17.12 -4.25
CA LEU A 319 7.49 17.69 -5.11
C LEU A 319 8.84 16.97 -4.99
N PHE A 320 9.20 16.51 -3.79
CA PHE A 320 10.40 15.70 -3.56
C PHE A 320 10.32 14.37 -4.34
N LYS A 321 9.23 13.61 -4.20
CA LYS A 321 9.02 12.33 -4.88
C LYS A 321 9.01 12.47 -6.41
N MET A 322 8.27 13.45 -6.92
CA MET A 322 8.20 13.77 -8.35
C MET A 322 9.55 14.15 -8.96
N GLY A 323 10.44 14.70 -8.16
CA GLY A 323 11.79 15.06 -8.58
C GLY A 323 12.61 13.88 -9.12
N PHE A 324 12.29 12.66 -8.75
CA PHE A 324 12.95 11.44 -9.22
C PHE A 324 12.44 10.96 -10.60
N GLY A 325 11.51 11.69 -11.22
CA GLY A 325 10.83 11.26 -12.45
C GLY A 325 9.64 10.35 -12.15
N GLY A 326 9.09 9.74 -13.18
CA GLY A 326 7.93 8.86 -13.03
C GLY A 326 6.61 9.54 -13.38
N TYR A 327 5.50 8.95 -12.96
CA TYR A 327 4.15 9.35 -13.33
C TYR A 327 3.16 9.14 -12.20
N LYS A 328 2.06 9.84 -12.29
CA LYS A 328 0.92 9.75 -11.38
C LYS A 328 0.11 8.49 -11.67
N LYS A 329 -0.26 7.75 -10.60
CA LYS A 329 -1.24 6.68 -10.66
C LYS A 329 -2.37 7.01 -9.70
N GLU A 330 -3.59 7.11 -10.21
CA GLU A 330 -4.78 7.47 -9.45
C GLU A 330 -5.77 6.31 -9.45
N TYR A 331 -6.20 5.89 -8.26
CA TYR A 331 -7.16 4.81 -8.08
C TYR A 331 -8.57 5.35 -7.79
N VAL A 332 -9.57 4.50 -8.03
CA VAL A 332 -10.94 4.78 -7.56
C VAL A 332 -10.89 5.08 -6.07
N LYS A 333 -11.57 6.15 -5.66
CA LYS A 333 -11.61 6.56 -4.25
C LYS A 333 -12.10 5.41 -3.38
N THR A 334 -11.70 5.43 -2.11
CA THR A 334 -12.17 4.49 -1.10
C THR A 334 -13.71 4.52 -1.05
N GLN A 335 -14.30 3.33 -1.03
CA GLN A 335 -15.73 3.09 -1.15
C GLN A 335 -16.27 2.47 0.14
N ASP A 336 -17.42 2.95 0.60
CA ASP A 336 -18.15 2.41 1.75
C ASP A 336 -19.49 1.84 1.32
N LEU A 337 -19.84 0.65 1.82
CA LEU A 337 -21.19 0.09 1.76
C LEU A 337 -21.78 0.08 3.17
N PRO A 338 -22.77 0.95 3.47
CA PRO A 338 -23.45 0.96 4.74
C PRO A 338 -24.26 -0.33 4.96
N LEU A 339 -24.15 -0.94 6.14
CA LEU A 339 -24.93 -2.12 6.54
C LEU A 339 -25.85 -1.82 7.74
N SER A 340 -25.53 -0.80 8.54
CA SER A 340 -26.32 -0.40 9.70
C SER A 340 -26.53 1.13 9.77
N LYS A 341 -27.49 1.58 10.58
CA LYS A 341 -27.71 3.01 10.84
C LYS A 341 -26.52 3.65 11.57
N LYS A 342 -25.73 2.86 12.31
CA LYS A 342 -24.52 3.31 13.02
C LYS A 342 -23.44 3.83 12.09
N TYR A 343 -23.38 3.37 10.84
CA TYR A 343 -22.47 3.87 9.82
C TYR A 343 -22.48 5.40 9.73
N TRP A 344 -23.65 6.03 9.81
CA TRP A 344 -23.78 7.47 9.63
C TRP A 344 -23.07 8.29 10.71
N PHE A 345 -22.98 7.78 11.95
CA PHE A 345 -22.18 8.42 13.00
C PHE A 345 -20.70 8.42 12.63
N THR A 346 -20.19 7.28 12.15
CA THR A 346 -18.80 7.18 11.66
C THR A 346 -18.57 8.12 10.49
N TYR A 347 -19.48 8.13 9.51
CA TYR A 347 -19.40 8.98 8.31
C TYR A 347 -19.30 10.47 8.65
N ILE A 348 -20.22 10.97 9.48
CA ILE A 348 -20.25 12.38 9.88
C ILE A 348 -18.97 12.75 10.62
N PHE A 349 -18.56 11.92 11.57
CA PHE A 349 -17.35 12.16 12.33
C PHE A 349 -16.09 12.19 11.44
N GLU A 350 -15.95 11.25 10.54
CA GLU A 350 -14.81 11.22 9.61
C GLU A 350 -14.81 12.43 8.67
N LYS A 351 -16.00 12.84 8.20
CA LYS A 351 -16.16 14.06 7.38
C LYS A 351 -15.72 15.31 8.12
N LEU A 352 -16.15 15.48 9.38
CA LEU A 352 -15.72 16.61 10.23
C LEU A 352 -14.21 16.59 10.50
N ARG A 353 -13.66 15.41 10.76
CA ARG A 353 -12.22 15.23 10.97
C ARG A 353 -11.40 15.55 9.73
N ARG A 354 -11.88 15.20 8.55
CA ARG A 354 -11.26 15.55 7.26
C ARG A 354 -11.16 17.06 7.09
N VAL A 355 -12.30 17.78 7.28
CA VAL A 355 -12.33 19.24 7.19
C VAL A 355 -11.37 19.88 8.19
N LYS A 356 -11.39 19.41 9.47
CA LYS A 356 -10.47 19.93 10.51
C LYS A 356 -8.97 19.75 10.17
N ARG A 357 -8.63 18.73 9.37
CA ARG A 357 -7.25 18.41 8.98
C ARG A 357 -6.81 19.06 7.66
N GLY A 358 -7.70 19.77 6.97
CA GLY A 358 -7.42 20.36 5.65
C GLY A 358 -7.15 19.34 4.55
N LEU A 359 -7.80 18.15 4.63
CA LEU A 359 -7.64 17.03 3.71
C LEU A 359 -8.82 16.93 2.74
#